data_f73e7ff762c6e6129fc5e0aada915c45
#
_entry.id   f73e7ff762c6e6129fc5e0aada915c45
#
_cell.length_a   1.000
_cell.length_b   1.000
_cell.length_c   1.000
_cell.angle_alpha   90.00
_cell.angle_beta   90.00
_cell.angle_gamma   90.00
#
_symmetry.space_group_name_H-M   'P 1'
#
loop_
_entity.id
_entity.type
_entity.pdbx_description
1 polymer ?
#
loop_
_entity_poly.entity_id
_entity_poly.type
_entity_poly.pdbx_seq_one_letter_code
_entity_poly.pdbx_strand_id
1 'polypeptide(L)'
;VKSLAELNAWLEDQCVAYAKRIPHPEFKDRTIWDVFEDERASLMRLRGPFDGFVEKAVRASTTCLAMADHNRYSVDARAAGRMVLVRSHAERVVVLLGDEVVADHPRNFQRDRIVYDPWHYRC
;
A
#
# COMPACT_ATOMS: atom_id res chain seq x y z
N VAL A 1 9.83 -17.22 12.86
CA VAL A 1 9.37 -15.96 12.24
C VAL A 1 8.52 -15.19 13.24
N LYS A 2 8.94 -13.99 13.63
CA LYS A 2 8.30 -13.20 14.68
C LYS A 2 7.48 -12.03 14.14
N SER A 3 7.63 -11.66 12.86
CA SER A 3 6.92 -10.55 12.26
C SER A 3 6.70 -10.79 10.77
N LEU A 4 5.79 -10.03 10.18
CA LEU A 4 5.56 -10.06 8.72
C LEU A 4 6.78 -9.58 7.95
N ALA A 5 7.53 -8.62 8.49
CA ALA A 5 8.75 -8.13 7.86
C ALA A 5 9.82 -9.22 7.78
N GLU A 6 10.02 -10.00 8.86
CA GLU A 6 10.92 -11.16 8.85
C GLU A 6 10.47 -12.24 7.86
N LEU A 7 9.17 -12.53 7.82
CA LEU A 7 8.61 -13.50 6.88
C LEU A 7 8.87 -13.06 5.43
N ASN A 8 8.63 -11.80 5.11
CA ASN A 8 8.84 -11.27 3.78
C ASN A 8 10.31 -11.32 3.37
N ALA A 9 11.24 -10.98 4.26
CA ALA A 9 12.66 -11.08 4.00
C ALA A 9 13.09 -12.53 3.74
N TRP A 10 12.60 -13.46 4.56
CA TRP A 10 12.86 -14.88 4.39
C TRP A 10 12.30 -15.41 3.06
N LEU A 11 11.08 -15.02 2.70
CA LEU A 11 10.45 -15.42 1.42
C LEU A 11 11.22 -14.88 0.23
N GLU A 12 11.70 -13.65 0.29
CA GLU A 12 12.53 -13.08 -0.78
C GLU A 12 13.79 -13.92 -1.00
N ASP A 13 14.50 -14.28 0.08
CA ASP A 13 15.68 -15.13 0.00
C ASP A 13 15.36 -16.52 -0.55
N GLN A 14 14.22 -17.10 -0.15
CA GLN A 14 13.78 -18.40 -0.64
C GLN A 14 13.39 -18.35 -2.12
N CYS A 15 12.75 -17.30 -2.57
CA CYS A 15 12.39 -17.12 -3.99
C CYS A 15 13.64 -17.04 -4.86
N VAL A 16 14.65 -16.28 -4.45
CA VAL A 16 15.92 -16.18 -5.17
C VAL A 16 16.66 -17.52 -5.19
N ALA A 17 16.73 -18.21 -4.04
CA ALA A 17 17.37 -19.51 -3.94
C ALA A 17 16.69 -20.55 -4.84
N TYR A 18 15.35 -20.55 -4.86
CA TYR A 18 14.56 -21.42 -5.74
C TYR A 18 14.86 -21.13 -7.22
N ALA A 19 14.88 -19.86 -7.62
CA ALA A 19 15.15 -19.47 -9.00
C ALA A 19 16.56 -19.86 -9.46
N LYS A 20 17.53 -19.88 -8.54
CA LYS A 20 18.90 -20.32 -8.84
C LYS A 20 19.05 -21.83 -8.94
N ARG A 21 18.13 -22.59 -8.37
CA ARG A 21 18.20 -24.06 -8.29
C ARG A 21 17.40 -24.75 -9.39
N ILE A 22 16.21 -24.23 -9.75
CA ILE A 22 15.26 -24.88 -10.61
C ILE A 22 15.52 -24.52 -12.08
N PRO A 23 15.54 -25.52 -13.00
CA PRO A 23 15.67 -25.25 -14.44
C PRO A 23 14.48 -24.44 -14.97
N HIS A 24 14.77 -23.57 -15.94
CA HIS A 24 13.73 -22.82 -16.62
C HIS A 24 12.80 -23.77 -17.42
N PRO A 25 11.47 -23.57 -17.41
CA PRO A 25 10.54 -24.46 -18.11
C PRO A 25 10.78 -24.58 -19.62
N GLU A 26 11.21 -23.52 -20.28
CA GLU A 26 11.49 -23.50 -21.72
C GLU A 26 12.96 -23.76 -22.04
N PHE A 27 13.88 -23.21 -21.24
CA PHE A 27 15.33 -23.36 -21.40
C PHE A 27 15.88 -24.32 -20.36
N LYS A 28 15.68 -25.61 -20.57
CA LYS A 28 15.97 -26.66 -19.57
C LYS A 28 17.47 -26.81 -19.20
N ASP A 29 18.35 -26.28 -19.99
CA ASP A 29 19.80 -26.24 -19.74
C ASP A 29 20.24 -25.06 -18.86
N ARG A 30 19.28 -24.17 -18.53
CA ARG A 30 19.52 -22.97 -17.73
C ARG A 30 18.55 -22.89 -16.56
N THR A 31 18.97 -22.28 -15.46
CA THR A 31 18.07 -22.03 -14.32
C THR A 31 17.19 -20.81 -14.60
N ILE A 32 16.10 -20.67 -13.83
CA ILE A 32 15.24 -19.49 -13.89
C ILE A 32 16.06 -18.22 -13.65
N TRP A 33 17.02 -18.26 -12.71
CA TRP A 33 17.89 -17.12 -12.40
C TRP A 33 18.81 -16.76 -13.58
N ASP A 34 19.36 -17.74 -14.27
CA ASP A 34 20.23 -17.49 -15.44
C ASP A 34 19.47 -16.74 -16.54
N VAL A 35 18.23 -17.15 -16.83
CA VAL A 35 17.38 -16.48 -17.81
C VAL A 35 17.03 -15.08 -17.35
N PHE A 36 16.74 -14.90 -16.06
CA PHE A 36 16.49 -13.58 -15.48
C PHE A 36 17.67 -12.63 -15.65
N GLU A 37 18.89 -13.09 -15.40
CA GLU A 37 20.11 -12.28 -15.57
C GLU A 37 20.29 -11.81 -17.03
N ASP A 38 19.95 -12.66 -18.01
CA ASP A 38 19.99 -12.27 -19.42
C ASP A 38 18.93 -11.22 -19.76
N GLU A 39 17.75 -11.31 -19.14
CA GLU A 39 16.64 -10.36 -19.36
C GLU A 39 16.84 -9.04 -18.64
N ARG A 40 17.69 -9.00 -17.65
CA ARG A 40 17.86 -7.84 -16.76
C ARG A 40 18.15 -6.54 -17.50
N ALA A 41 18.94 -6.60 -18.56
CA ALA A 41 19.28 -5.43 -19.37
C ALA A 41 18.07 -4.87 -20.14
N SER A 42 17.06 -5.70 -20.40
CA SER A 42 15.84 -5.32 -21.11
C SER A 42 14.72 -4.85 -20.21
N LEU A 43 14.87 -4.99 -18.88
CA LEU A 43 13.83 -4.60 -17.93
C LEU A 43 13.81 -3.10 -17.72
N MET A 44 12.60 -2.57 -17.50
CA MET A 44 12.41 -1.17 -17.15
C MET A 44 13.01 -0.87 -15.79
N ARG A 45 13.60 0.32 -15.67
CA ARG A 45 14.13 0.78 -14.39
C ARG A 45 13.01 0.96 -13.37
N LEU A 46 13.16 0.35 -12.20
CA LEU A 46 12.23 0.53 -11.11
C LEU A 46 12.44 1.90 -10.46
N ARG A 47 11.37 2.68 -10.33
CA ARG A 47 11.43 4.02 -9.71
C ARG A 47 11.47 3.99 -8.19
N GLY A 48 11.14 2.85 -7.59
CA GLY A 48 11.10 2.65 -6.15
C GLY A 48 10.34 1.38 -5.78
N PRO A 49 10.17 1.09 -4.50
CA PRO A 49 9.36 -0.05 -4.06
C PRO A 49 7.91 0.09 -4.53
N PHE A 50 7.26 -1.03 -4.76
CA PHE A 50 5.84 -1.03 -5.09
C PHE A 50 5.02 -0.52 -3.91
N ASP A 51 4.21 0.51 -4.14
CA ASP A 51 3.32 1.10 -3.14
C ASP A 51 1.90 0.59 -3.39
N GLY A 52 1.56 -0.55 -2.76
CA GLY A 52 0.27 -1.21 -2.94
C GLY A 52 -0.82 -0.56 -2.12
N PHE A 53 -1.94 -0.22 -2.75
CA PHE A 53 -3.11 0.32 -2.05
C PHE A 53 -4.40 -0.07 -2.77
N VAL A 54 -5.50 -0.05 -2.00
CA VAL A 54 -6.86 -0.12 -2.54
C VAL A 54 -7.45 1.29 -2.50
N GLU A 55 -7.96 1.78 -3.61
CA GLU A 55 -8.50 3.14 -3.73
C GLU A 55 -10.02 3.11 -3.87
N LYS A 56 -10.70 3.94 -3.10
CA LYS A 56 -12.15 4.14 -3.19
C LYS A 56 -12.50 5.61 -3.13
N ALA A 57 -13.50 6.02 -3.92
CA ALA A 57 -14.08 7.34 -3.82
C ALA A 57 -15.20 7.31 -2.77
N VAL A 58 -15.10 8.14 -1.76
CA VAL A 58 -16.14 8.27 -0.71
C VAL A 58 -16.41 9.74 -0.45
N ARG A 59 -17.59 10.03 0.11
CA ARG A 59 -17.92 11.39 0.54
C ARG A 59 -17.54 11.56 2.01
N ALA A 60 -16.72 12.54 2.31
CA ALA A 60 -16.44 12.92 3.68
C ALA A 60 -17.69 13.52 4.32
N SER A 61 -17.96 13.18 5.57
CA SER A 61 -19.10 13.74 6.30
C SER A 61 -18.88 15.22 6.62
N THR A 62 -19.95 15.91 7.00
CA THR A 62 -19.86 17.30 7.44
C THR A 62 -19.08 17.45 8.74
N THR A 63 -18.88 16.36 9.47
CA THR A 63 -18.03 16.29 10.67
C THR A 63 -16.57 15.90 10.36
N CYS A 64 -16.17 15.98 9.10
CA CYS A 64 -14.81 15.72 8.64
C CYS A 64 -14.34 14.28 8.88
N LEU A 65 -15.21 13.30 8.60
CA LEU A 65 -14.88 11.87 8.71
C LEU A 65 -15.07 11.18 7.36
N ALA A 66 -14.07 10.40 6.95
CA ALA A 66 -14.15 9.53 5.78
C ALA A 66 -14.14 8.06 6.25
N MET A 67 -15.00 7.24 5.66
CA MET A 67 -15.07 5.81 6.00
C MET A 67 -14.10 4.99 5.17
N ALA A 68 -13.34 4.11 5.84
CA ALA A 68 -12.46 3.14 5.20
C ALA A 68 -12.39 1.87 6.06
N ASP A 69 -12.56 0.70 5.44
CA ASP A 69 -12.44 -0.63 6.08
C ASP A 69 -13.17 -0.74 7.43
N HIS A 70 -14.44 -0.30 7.47
CA HIS A 70 -15.33 -0.31 8.65
C HIS A 70 -14.91 0.65 9.77
N ASN A 71 -13.98 1.56 9.51
CA ASN A 71 -13.55 2.60 10.45
C ASN A 71 -13.77 3.97 9.84
N ARG A 72 -13.78 4.99 10.68
CA ARG A 72 -13.85 6.39 10.26
C ARG A 72 -12.56 7.09 10.59
N TYR A 73 -12.06 7.86 9.65
CA TYR A 73 -10.81 8.61 9.79
C TYR A 73 -11.08 10.08 9.59
N SER A 74 -10.54 10.91 10.46
CA SER A 74 -10.70 12.36 10.32
C SER A 74 -9.95 12.87 9.10
N VAL A 75 -10.52 13.88 8.45
CA VAL A 75 -9.92 14.56 7.31
C VAL A 75 -9.87 16.06 7.58
N ASP A 76 -9.01 16.77 6.86
CA ASP A 76 -8.93 18.22 6.96
C ASP A 76 -10.32 18.86 6.72
N ALA A 77 -10.64 19.91 7.45
CA ALA A 77 -11.93 20.60 7.36
C ALA A 77 -12.26 21.07 5.95
N ARG A 78 -11.27 21.28 5.10
CA ARG A 78 -11.47 21.63 3.68
C ARG A 78 -12.23 20.56 2.90
N ALA A 79 -12.14 19.31 3.33
CA ALA A 79 -12.75 18.16 2.66
C ALA A 79 -14.16 17.86 3.16
N ALA A 80 -14.65 18.55 4.19
CA ALA A 80 -15.97 18.29 4.78
C ALA A 80 -17.10 18.34 3.72
N GLY A 81 -17.89 17.28 3.64
CA GLY A 81 -18.97 17.17 2.68
C GLY A 81 -18.57 16.97 1.23
N ARG A 82 -17.28 16.84 0.92
CA ARG A 82 -16.76 16.67 -0.43
C ARG A 82 -16.41 15.22 -0.73
N MET A 83 -16.37 14.87 -2.01
CA MET A 83 -15.87 13.57 -2.45
C MET A 83 -14.36 13.54 -2.33
N VAL A 84 -13.85 12.50 -1.70
CA VAL A 84 -12.41 12.28 -1.51
C VAL A 84 -12.03 10.88 -1.98
N LEU A 85 -10.75 10.70 -2.29
CA LEU A 85 -10.19 9.39 -2.61
C LEU A 85 -9.49 8.83 -1.36
N VAL A 86 -9.91 7.65 -0.94
CA VAL A 86 -9.31 6.95 0.20
C VAL A 86 -8.41 5.85 -0.33
N ARG A 87 -7.13 5.92 0.00
CA ARG A 87 -6.13 4.89 -0.34
C ARG A 87 -5.77 4.11 0.91
N SER A 88 -6.19 2.83 0.93
CA SER A 88 -5.88 1.93 2.03
C SER A 88 -4.59 1.17 1.71
N HIS A 89 -3.49 1.56 2.36
CA HIS A 89 -2.22 0.84 2.32
C HIS A 89 -2.18 -0.25 3.40
N ALA A 90 -1.13 -1.05 3.42
CA ALA A 90 -1.01 -2.13 4.41
C ALA A 90 -1.01 -1.63 5.86
N GLU A 91 -0.39 -0.48 6.12
CA GLU A 91 -0.18 0.05 7.48
C GLU A 91 -0.77 1.44 7.71
N ARG A 92 -1.28 2.07 6.67
CA ARG A 92 -1.81 3.43 6.77
C ARG A 92 -2.99 3.66 5.84
N VAL A 93 -3.75 4.68 6.14
CA VAL A 93 -4.85 5.16 5.29
C VAL A 93 -4.56 6.61 4.92
N VAL A 94 -4.53 6.88 3.62
CA VAL A 94 -4.30 8.23 3.08
C VAL A 94 -5.56 8.69 2.36
N VAL A 95 -5.99 9.92 2.64
CA VAL A 95 -7.17 10.52 2.01
C VAL A 95 -6.73 11.73 1.19
N LEU A 96 -7.21 11.80 -0.04
CA LEU A 96 -6.87 12.87 -0.97
C LEU A 96 -8.12 13.64 -1.39
N LEU A 97 -8.00 14.97 -1.42
CA LEU A 97 -8.99 15.86 -2.02
C LEU A 97 -8.37 16.41 -3.31
N GLY A 98 -8.80 15.87 -4.47
CA GLY A 98 -8.09 16.11 -5.71
C GLY A 98 -6.66 15.54 -5.64
N ASP A 99 -5.65 16.38 -5.80
CA ASP A 99 -4.25 15.99 -5.74
C ASP A 99 -3.60 16.26 -4.36
N GLU A 100 -4.36 16.81 -3.41
CA GLU A 100 -3.84 17.16 -2.09
C GLU A 100 -4.15 16.08 -1.05
N VAL A 101 -3.17 15.76 -0.23
CA VAL A 101 -3.38 14.86 0.92
C VAL A 101 -4.07 15.64 2.04
N VAL A 102 -5.27 15.21 2.41
CA VAL A 102 -6.07 15.83 3.47
C VAL A 102 -6.11 14.98 4.75
N ALA A 103 -5.58 13.79 4.71
CA ALA A 103 -5.41 12.94 5.88
C ALA A 103 -4.38 11.85 5.63
N ASP A 104 -3.61 11.50 6.66
CA ASP A 104 -2.69 10.38 6.68
C ASP A 104 -2.70 9.81 8.09
N HIS A 105 -3.32 8.64 8.24
CA HIS A 105 -3.50 7.99 9.54
C HIS A 105 -2.89 6.60 9.55
N PRO A 106 -2.39 6.14 10.71
CA PRO A 106 -2.12 4.71 10.89
C PRO A 106 -3.40 3.91 10.68
N ARG A 107 -3.30 2.81 9.97
CA ARG A 107 -4.46 1.96 9.71
C ARG A 107 -4.89 1.22 10.97
N ASN A 108 -6.18 1.30 11.29
CA ASN A 108 -6.78 0.55 12.40
C ASN A 108 -7.46 -0.70 11.84
N PHE A 109 -7.09 -1.87 12.36
CA PHE A 109 -7.62 -3.16 11.91
C PHE A 109 -8.86 -3.62 12.70
N GLN A 110 -9.28 -2.86 13.71
CA GLN A 110 -10.52 -3.10 14.41
C GLN A 110 -11.71 -2.55 13.60
N ARG A 111 -12.92 -2.79 14.06
CA ARG A 111 -14.13 -2.29 13.42
C ARG A 111 -14.78 -1.19 14.25
N ASP A 112 -15.52 -0.31 13.58
CA ASP A 112 -16.34 0.75 14.18
C ASP A 112 -15.51 1.70 15.07
N ARG A 113 -14.24 1.89 14.71
CA ARG A 113 -13.36 2.84 15.40
C ARG A 113 -13.33 4.16 14.66
N ILE A 114 -13.07 5.22 15.40
CA ILE A 114 -12.90 6.56 14.86
C ILE A 114 -11.50 7.02 15.20
N VAL A 115 -10.72 7.36 14.17
CA VAL A 115 -9.35 7.85 14.33
C VAL A 115 -9.36 9.36 14.08
N TYR A 116 -9.04 10.14 15.08
CA TYR A 116 -9.05 11.60 15.01
C TYR A 116 -7.64 12.16 14.96
N ASP A 117 -7.46 13.20 14.15
CA ASP A 117 -6.33 14.11 14.22
C ASP A 117 -6.88 15.48 14.63
N PRO A 118 -6.53 16.00 15.81
CA PRO A 118 -7.04 17.30 16.28
C PRO A 118 -6.77 18.45 15.32
N TRP A 119 -5.68 18.38 14.56
CA TRP A 119 -5.30 19.42 13.60
C TRP A 119 -6.28 19.54 12.41
N HIS A 120 -7.04 18.48 12.11
CA HIS A 120 -8.05 18.51 11.06
C HIS A 120 -9.22 19.43 11.39
N TYR A 121 -9.50 19.67 12.67
CA TYR A 121 -10.59 20.51 13.15
C TYR A 121 -10.17 21.94 13.46
N ARG A 122 -8.99 22.31 13.05
CA ARG A 122 -8.50 23.67 13.23
C ARG A 122 -9.08 24.59 12.16
N CYS A 123 -9.67 25.67 12.59
CA CYS A 123 -10.20 26.70 11.69
C CYS A 123 -9.12 27.66 11.26
#